data_d7ae70a218837d1f352083c9e2eb908a
#
_entry.id   d7ae70a218837d1f352083c9e2eb908a
#
_cell.length_a   1.000
_cell.length_b   1.000
_cell.length_c   1.000
_cell.angle_alpha   90.00
_cell.angle_beta   90.00
_cell.angle_gamma   90.00
#
_symmetry.space_group_name_H-M   'P 1'
#
loop_
_entity.id
_entity.type
_entity.pdbx_description
1 polymer ?
#
loop_
_entity_poly.entity_id
_entity_poly.type
_entity_poly.pdbx_seq_one_letter_code
_entity_poly.pdbx_strand_id
1 'polypeptide(L)'
;TQRIIRISNGADWPEVVGLDSETGTRSIIGGYKSEIDDSFQPYGLVVPANFHRSSETPRRLDLWFHGRGEKVAEIHFLTQQKASTGQYTPANTFVLHPYGRYCNAFKFAGEVDVLEALNYLRNRIPVDSRLVSVRGFSMGGAGCWQFATHYPDLWFAANPGAGFSETPEFLRIFQDEDVRVTATKYEQTLWNLYDCPPWSRNLLSCPTVAYSGEIDKQKQAADLMADSLEQHGLRLAHIIAPDTAHSIHPDSKNVIEQKMRSLAEHRLENTLPRRLDFTTYTLKYNKHHWISIIGLEQHWKESYVRANVEGSIIFATTQNISEIEFEFEPGQSLMDQSGPVTVNIDGQILEGPLPESDQSWHWSLTRRNGSWSATNRGSDDLSKSPNLQGPIDDAFMQRFIFVLPSGSSSDKHVNEWITQESNHAMTHWKKHFRGDIRRVRDEELTEADIAESNLILFGDIDSNSVIRQISDQLPLIWNDETIQIGHHQVNRQGHVPVMIYPNPLNRSRYVVLNSGFTFREYDYLNNARQTPKLPDWALIDVTNGATSQTPGKVIHADFFGEDWLPLKSE
;
A
#
# COMPACT_ATOMS: atom_id res chain seq x y z
N THR A 1 -16.14 -15.96 15.15
CA THR A 1 -16.10 -14.52 15.56
C THR A 1 -15.79 -14.36 17.05
N GLN A 2 -16.56 -14.94 17.98
CA GLN A 2 -16.29 -14.82 19.44
C GLN A 2 -14.92 -15.35 19.85
N ARG A 3 -14.39 -16.38 19.17
CA ARG A 3 -13.06 -16.93 19.43
C ARG A 3 -11.96 -16.03 18.88
N ILE A 4 -12.16 -15.44 17.71
CA ILE A 4 -11.25 -14.41 17.13
C ILE A 4 -11.19 -13.20 18.06
N ILE A 5 -12.33 -12.74 18.59
CA ILE A 5 -12.40 -11.64 19.56
C ILE A 5 -11.62 -11.95 20.85
N ARG A 6 -11.70 -13.17 21.38
CA ARG A 6 -10.92 -13.58 22.55
C ARG A 6 -9.41 -13.57 22.28
N ILE A 7 -8.99 -14.03 21.10
CA ILE A 7 -7.57 -14.06 20.70
C ILE A 7 -7.05 -12.64 20.48
N SER A 8 -7.82 -11.77 19.83
CA SER A 8 -7.43 -10.37 19.58
C SER A 8 -7.31 -9.54 20.85
N ASN A 9 -8.07 -9.89 21.91
CA ASN A 9 -7.99 -9.23 23.22
C ASN A 9 -6.84 -9.75 24.10
N GLY A 10 -5.93 -10.57 23.56
CA GLY A 10 -4.75 -11.08 24.28
C GLY A 10 -5.06 -12.16 25.33
N ALA A 11 -6.29 -12.67 25.37
CA ALA A 11 -6.75 -13.55 26.43
C ALA A 11 -6.18 -14.97 26.37
N ASP A 12 -5.82 -15.49 25.18
CA ASP A 12 -5.22 -16.83 25.06
C ASP A 12 -4.44 -16.99 23.74
N TRP A 13 -3.34 -17.73 23.79
CA TRP A 13 -2.74 -18.28 22.58
C TRP A 13 -3.78 -19.19 21.88
N PRO A 14 -3.91 -19.11 20.54
CA PRO A 14 -4.79 -20.02 19.82
C PRO A 14 -4.45 -21.46 20.15
N GLU A 15 -5.45 -22.29 20.37
CA GLU A 15 -5.23 -23.73 20.44
C GLU A 15 -4.57 -24.26 19.17
N VAL A 16 -3.61 -25.15 19.32
CA VAL A 16 -3.05 -25.92 18.20
C VAL A 16 -4.20 -26.65 17.50
N VAL A 17 -4.43 -26.34 16.25
CA VAL A 17 -5.56 -26.89 15.49
C VAL A 17 -5.15 -27.89 14.42
N GLY A 18 -3.85 -27.97 14.09
CA GLY A 18 -3.28 -28.95 13.17
C GLY A 18 -1.88 -29.35 13.60
N LEU A 19 -1.55 -30.61 13.46
CA LEU A 19 -0.21 -31.18 13.65
C LEU A 19 0.19 -31.87 12.35
N ASP A 20 1.28 -31.44 11.75
CA ASP A 20 1.94 -32.19 10.70
C ASP A 20 2.76 -33.31 11.36
N SER A 21 2.35 -34.57 11.19
CA SER A 21 2.98 -35.73 11.83
C SER A 21 4.39 -36.04 11.30
N GLU A 22 4.74 -35.56 10.10
CA GLU A 22 6.07 -35.79 9.50
C GLU A 22 7.09 -34.73 9.99
N THR A 23 6.69 -33.47 10.04
CA THR A 23 7.58 -32.38 10.42
C THR A 23 7.44 -31.94 11.88
N GLY A 24 6.37 -32.37 12.57
CA GLY A 24 6.02 -31.92 13.91
C GLY A 24 5.60 -30.43 13.99
N THR A 25 5.44 -29.76 12.85
CA THR A 25 4.97 -28.36 12.80
C THR A 25 3.49 -28.29 13.16
N ARG A 26 3.08 -27.14 13.70
CA ARG A 26 1.72 -26.94 14.18
C ARG A 26 1.08 -25.78 13.44
N SER A 27 -0.16 -25.94 13.00
CA SER A 27 -0.95 -24.87 12.44
C SER A 27 -1.85 -24.26 13.51
N ILE A 28 -1.84 -22.93 13.58
CA ILE A 28 -2.63 -22.11 14.50
C ILE A 28 -3.46 -21.15 13.68
N ILE A 29 -4.68 -20.89 14.09
CA ILE A 29 -5.52 -19.83 13.53
C ILE A 29 -5.71 -18.73 14.57
N GLY A 30 -5.58 -17.50 14.15
CA GLY A 30 -5.72 -16.31 15.00
C GLY A 30 -6.47 -15.19 14.31
N GLY A 31 -6.50 -14.06 14.97
CA GLY A 31 -7.08 -12.83 14.43
C GLY A 31 -6.66 -11.63 15.26
N TYR A 32 -6.85 -10.46 14.68
CA TYR A 32 -6.59 -9.17 15.32
C TYR A 32 -7.67 -8.19 14.89
N LYS A 33 -7.76 -7.07 15.61
CA LYS A 33 -8.66 -5.97 15.28
C LYS A 33 -7.90 -4.99 14.39
N SER A 34 -8.41 -4.75 13.18
CA SER A 34 -7.82 -3.78 12.26
C SER A 34 -8.12 -2.35 12.71
N GLU A 35 -7.17 -1.46 12.51
CA GLU A 35 -7.29 -0.03 12.85
C GLU A 35 -8.11 0.75 11.82
N ILE A 36 -8.22 0.27 10.57
CA ILE A 36 -8.93 0.97 9.50
C ILE A 36 -10.42 1.14 9.83
N ASP A 37 -11.09 0.04 10.21
CA ASP A 37 -12.55 -0.06 10.28
C ASP A 37 -13.06 -0.84 11.51
N ASP A 38 -12.19 -1.11 12.48
CA ASP A 38 -12.47 -1.89 13.69
C ASP A 38 -12.92 -3.33 13.43
N SER A 39 -12.76 -3.87 12.22
CA SER A 39 -13.08 -5.24 11.88
C SER A 39 -12.07 -6.24 12.44
N PHE A 40 -12.53 -7.48 12.68
CA PHE A 40 -11.65 -8.57 13.10
C PHE A 40 -11.17 -9.35 11.87
N GLN A 41 -9.84 -9.31 11.61
CA GLN A 41 -9.22 -9.98 10.48
C GLN A 41 -8.49 -11.25 10.92
N PRO A 42 -8.69 -12.38 10.20
CA PRO A 42 -8.08 -13.66 10.55
C PRO A 42 -6.68 -13.82 9.95
N TYR A 43 -5.86 -14.63 10.60
CA TYR A 43 -4.60 -15.15 10.03
C TYR A 43 -4.40 -16.62 10.36
N GLY A 44 -3.58 -17.32 9.55
CA GLY A 44 -2.98 -18.59 9.88
C GLY A 44 -1.52 -18.42 10.29
N LEU A 45 -1.04 -19.24 11.24
CA LEU A 45 0.35 -19.24 11.65
C LEU A 45 0.86 -20.68 11.75
N VAL A 46 1.90 -21.00 10.99
CA VAL A 46 2.66 -22.23 11.18
C VAL A 46 3.75 -21.99 12.22
N VAL A 47 3.76 -22.84 13.23
CA VAL A 47 4.70 -22.80 14.34
C VAL A 47 5.69 -23.96 14.21
N PRO A 48 7.01 -23.74 14.19
CA PRO A 48 7.99 -24.81 14.05
C PRO A 48 7.95 -25.79 15.24
N ALA A 49 8.25 -27.06 14.98
CA ALA A 49 8.12 -28.16 15.94
C ALA A 49 8.86 -27.92 17.26
N ASN A 50 10.05 -27.33 17.17
CA ASN A 50 10.92 -27.06 18.31
C ASN A 50 10.66 -25.71 19.00
N PHE A 51 9.56 -25.04 18.71
CA PHE A 51 9.21 -23.79 19.39
C PHE A 51 8.46 -24.09 20.69
N HIS A 52 8.97 -23.54 21.78
CA HIS A 52 8.32 -23.49 23.08
C HIS A 52 7.89 -22.05 23.38
N ARG A 53 6.70 -21.88 23.94
CA ARG A 53 6.10 -20.57 24.24
C ARG A 53 6.98 -19.67 25.15
N SER A 54 7.80 -20.29 25.98
CA SER A 54 8.78 -19.61 26.83
C SER A 54 10.09 -19.26 26.13
N SER A 55 10.25 -19.59 24.84
CA SER A 55 11.46 -19.28 24.11
C SER A 55 11.44 -17.81 23.66
N GLU A 56 12.46 -17.08 24.06
CA GLU A 56 12.68 -15.70 23.64
C GLU A 56 13.67 -15.60 22.45
N THR A 57 14.19 -16.74 21.96
CA THR A 57 15.13 -16.76 20.84
C THR A 57 14.45 -16.30 19.56
N PRO A 58 14.89 -15.18 18.95
CA PRO A 58 14.33 -14.69 17.72
C PRO A 58 14.49 -15.68 16.57
N ARG A 59 13.48 -15.77 15.69
CA ARG A 59 13.42 -16.71 14.58
C ARG A 59 12.99 -16.00 13.30
N ARG A 60 13.32 -16.63 12.17
CA ARG A 60 12.83 -16.27 10.85
C ARG A 60 11.29 -16.34 10.79
N LEU A 61 10.68 -15.39 10.06
CA LEU A 61 9.27 -15.35 9.72
C LEU A 61 9.13 -15.24 8.20
N ASP A 62 8.44 -16.19 7.58
CA ASP A 62 8.03 -16.09 6.19
C ASP A 62 6.54 -15.68 6.12
N LEU A 63 6.19 -14.72 5.28
CA LEU A 63 4.80 -14.46 4.92
C LEU A 63 4.48 -15.27 3.66
N TRP A 64 3.36 -15.99 3.67
CA TRP A 64 2.88 -16.74 2.52
C TRP A 64 1.53 -16.19 2.05
N PHE A 65 1.52 -15.61 0.87
CA PHE A 65 0.32 -15.03 0.24
C PHE A 65 -0.43 -16.09 -0.56
N HIS A 66 -1.72 -16.22 -0.30
CA HIS A 66 -2.58 -17.23 -0.93
C HIS A 66 -2.95 -16.86 -2.38
N GLY A 67 -3.39 -17.86 -3.16
CA GLY A 67 -3.89 -17.69 -4.51
C GLY A 67 -5.31 -17.10 -4.57
N ARG A 68 -5.79 -16.83 -5.78
CA ARG A 68 -7.13 -16.31 -6.03
C ARG A 68 -8.21 -17.32 -5.60
N GLY A 69 -9.28 -16.83 -4.98
CA GLY A 69 -10.40 -17.66 -4.56
C GLY A 69 -11.63 -16.84 -4.20
N GLU A 70 -12.50 -16.55 -5.18
CA GLU A 70 -13.69 -15.70 -5.00
C GLU A 70 -14.76 -16.29 -4.07
N LYS A 71 -14.65 -17.57 -3.74
CA LYS A 71 -15.55 -18.26 -2.80
C LYS A 71 -14.93 -18.46 -1.43
N VAL A 72 -13.68 -18.01 -1.22
CA VAL A 72 -12.95 -18.19 0.03
C VAL A 72 -13.31 -17.07 1.00
N ALA A 73 -14.43 -17.22 1.70
CA ALA A 73 -14.77 -16.39 2.84
C ALA A 73 -13.87 -16.74 4.05
N GLU A 74 -13.92 -15.94 5.10
CA GLU A 74 -13.09 -16.05 6.31
C GLU A 74 -13.16 -17.47 6.92
N ILE A 75 -14.35 -18.06 6.95
CA ILE A 75 -14.53 -19.42 7.48
C ILE A 75 -13.83 -20.48 6.63
N HIS A 76 -13.82 -20.33 5.30
CA HIS A 76 -13.10 -21.24 4.40
C HIS A 76 -11.59 -21.09 4.56
N PHE A 77 -11.11 -19.84 4.63
CA PHE A 77 -9.70 -19.55 4.90
C PHE A 77 -9.24 -20.18 6.21
N LEU A 78 -9.94 -19.95 7.32
CA LEU A 78 -9.64 -20.54 8.62
C LEU A 78 -9.69 -22.07 8.60
N THR A 79 -10.63 -22.66 7.86
CA THR A 79 -10.73 -24.11 7.71
C THR A 79 -9.53 -24.68 6.94
N GLN A 80 -9.08 -24.01 5.88
CA GLN A 80 -7.88 -24.40 5.13
C GLN A 80 -6.63 -24.31 6.00
N GLN A 81 -6.45 -23.18 6.72
CA GLN A 81 -5.31 -22.99 7.63
C GLN A 81 -5.31 -24.02 8.79
N LYS A 82 -6.47 -24.49 9.21
CA LYS A 82 -6.60 -25.56 10.19
C LYS A 82 -6.20 -26.93 9.64
N ALA A 83 -6.48 -27.18 8.38
CA ALA A 83 -6.30 -28.50 7.75
C ALA A 83 -4.88 -28.71 7.19
N SER A 84 -4.11 -27.65 6.94
CA SER A 84 -2.80 -27.72 6.28
C SER A 84 -1.84 -26.68 6.80
N THR A 85 -0.56 -27.05 6.90
CA THR A 85 0.55 -26.13 7.18
C THR A 85 1.00 -25.33 5.95
N GLY A 86 0.37 -25.53 4.78
CA GLY A 86 0.63 -24.81 3.55
C GLY A 86 1.76 -25.40 2.71
N GLN A 87 2.29 -24.58 1.79
CA GLN A 87 3.25 -25.01 0.77
C GLN A 87 4.69 -25.20 1.32
N TYR A 88 5.07 -24.39 2.29
CA TYR A 88 6.42 -24.34 2.82
C TYR A 88 6.41 -24.31 4.35
N THR A 89 7.23 -25.15 4.94
CA THR A 89 7.42 -25.25 6.39
C THR A 89 8.92 -25.34 6.71
N PRO A 90 9.69 -24.27 6.46
CA PRO A 90 11.14 -24.29 6.69
C PRO A 90 11.45 -24.56 8.17
N ALA A 91 12.55 -25.30 8.43
CA ALA A 91 12.98 -25.59 9.79
C ALA A 91 13.22 -24.29 10.58
N ASN A 92 12.82 -24.29 11.86
CA ASN A 92 12.97 -23.15 12.78
C ASN A 92 12.33 -21.82 12.32
N THR A 93 11.36 -21.88 11.40
CA THR A 93 10.74 -20.70 10.78
C THR A 93 9.25 -20.66 11.11
N PHE A 94 8.75 -19.49 11.51
CA PHE A 94 7.31 -19.24 11.51
C PHE A 94 6.84 -18.96 10.08
N VAL A 95 5.61 -19.38 9.73
CA VAL A 95 5.00 -18.98 8.46
C VAL A 95 3.66 -18.33 8.73
N LEU A 96 3.57 -17.02 8.44
CA LEU A 96 2.33 -16.25 8.54
C LEU A 96 1.56 -16.36 7.22
N HIS A 97 0.30 -16.76 7.30
CA HIS A 97 -0.68 -16.71 6.23
C HIS A 97 -1.66 -15.58 6.51
N PRO A 98 -1.44 -14.35 6.00
CA PRO A 98 -2.41 -13.27 6.14
C PRO A 98 -3.63 -13.56 5.26
N TYR A 99 -4.81 -13.10 5.69
CA TYR A 99 -6.02 -13.23 4.88
C TYR A 99 -6.08 -12.21 3.74
N GLY A 100 -5.43 -11.05 3.92
CA GLY A 100 -5.38 -9.98 2.92
C GLY A 100 -6.76 -9.42 2.58
N ARG A 101 -7.73 -9.58 3.46
CA ARG A 101 -9.12 -9.14 3.28
C ARG A 101 -9.77 -9.67 2.00
N TYR A 102 -9.53 -10.93 1.62
CA TYR A 102 -10.21 -11.60 0.52
C TYR A 102 -9.43 -11.60 -0.82
N CYS A 103 -10.11 -11.33 -1.94
CA CYS A 103 -9.63 -11.59 -3.30
C CYS A 103 -9.22 -10.29 -4.01
N ASN A 104 -8.22 -9.59 -3.47
CA ASN A 104 -7.79 -8.26 -3.91
C ASN A 104 -6.30 -8.17 -4.28
N ALA A 105 -5.61 -9.29 -4.44
CA ALA A 105 -4.16 -9.38 -4.67
C ALA A 105 -3.31 -8.67 -3.61
N PHE A 106 -3.80 -8.61 -2.38
CA PHE A 106 -3.13 -7.93 -1.26
C PHE A 106 -2.91 -6.43 -1.50
N LYS A 107 -3.83 -5.80 -2.25
CA LYS A 107 -3.84 -4.37 -2.53
C LYS A 107 -4.75 -3.61 -1.55
N PHE A 108 -4.52 -2.32 -1.37
CA PHE A 108 -5.35 -1.40 -0.58
C PHE A 108 -5.52 -1.87 0.87
N ALA A 109 -6.76 -2.03 1.34
CA ALA A 109 -7.00 -2.57 2.67
C ALA A 109 -6.41 -3.98 2.87
N GLY A 110 -6.19 -4.75 1.81
CA GLY A 110 -5.46 -6.02 1.85
C GLY A 110 -3.97 -5.85 2.12
N GLU A 111 -3.37 -4.78 1.63
CA GLU A 111 -1.98 -4.40 1.93
C GLU A 111 -1.85 -4.01 3.40
N VAL A 112 -2.75 -3.16 3.89
CA VAL A 112 -2.77 -2.78 5.32
C VAL A 112 -2.96 -3.99 6.22
N ASP A 113 -3.86 -4.92 5.85
CA ASP A 113 -4.09 -6.17 6.58
C ASP A 113 -2.81 -7.02 6.74
N VAL A 114 -1.99 -7.12 5.70
CA VAL A 114 -0.70 -7.83 5.76
C VAL A 114 0.24 -7.16 6.77
N LEU A 115 0.36 -5.82 6.72
CA LEU A 115 1.25 -5.08 7.60
C LEU A 115 0.76 -5.09 9.05
N GLU A 116 -0.54 -4.96 9.28
CA GLU A 116 -1.16 -5.09 10.60
C GLU A 116 -0.95 -6.50 11.19
N ALA A 117 -1.16 -7.56 10.39
CA ALA A 117 -0.93 -8.94 10.82
C ALA A 117 0.55 -9.18 11.20
N LEU A 118 1.48 -8.67 10.39
CA LEU A 118 2.91 -8.75 10.65
C LEU A 118 3.28 -8.04 11.97
N ASN A 119 2.81 -6.81 12.15
CA ASN A 119 3.08 -6.02 13.36
C ASN A 119 2.44 -6.66 14.60
N TYR A 120 1.21 -7.17 14.46
CA TYR A 120 0.52 -7.89 15.54
C TYR A 120 1.34 -9.09 16.04
N LEU A 121 1.93 -9.87 15.12
CA LEU A 121 2.75 -11.03 15.49
C LEU A 121 4.13 -10.64 16.03
N ARG A 122 4.82 -9.66 15.44
CA ARG A 122 6.13 -9.18 15.95
C ARG A 122 6.09 -8.80 17.42
N ASN A 123 4.95 -8.29 17.90
CA ASN A 123 4.75 -7.92 19.30
C ASN A 123 4.39 -9.11 20.22
N ARG A 124 4.25 -10.34 19.70
CA ARG A 124 3.73 -11.51 20.45
C ARG A 124 4.57 -12.77 20.35
N ILE A 125 5.40 -12.87 19.33
CA ILE A 125 6.30 -14.00 19.12
C ILE A 125 7.71 -13.48 18.82
N PRO A 126 8.76 -14.23 19.18
CA PRO A 126 10.14 -13.79 18.96
C PRO A 126 10.52 -13.88 17.46
N VAL A 127 10.22 -12.84 16.70
CA VAL A 127 10.62 -12.69 15.31
C VAL A 127 11.92 -11.91 15.22
N ASP A 128 12.90 -12.43 14.47
CA ASP A 128 14.05 -11.63 14.07
C ASP A 128 13.61 -10.70 12.92
N SER A 129 13.56 -9.39 13.20
CA SER A 129 13.12 -8.39 12.23
C SER A 129 13.99 -8.35 10.96
N ARG A 130 15.23 -8.83 11.04
CA ARG A 130 16.15 -8.93 9.89
C ARG A 130 15.85 -10.16 9.01
N LEU A 131 15.07 -11.11 9.51
CA LEU A 131 14.78 -12.40 8.87
C LEU A 131 13.29 -12.55 8.55
N VAL A 132 12.69 -11.52 7.95
CA VAL A 132 11.32 -11.58 7.44
C VAL A 132 11.34 -11.66 5.93
N SER A 133 10.64 -12.63 5.33
CA SER A 133 10.50 -12.75 3.87
C SER A 133 9.04 -12.65 3.42
N VAL A 134 8.84 -12.25 2.16
CA VAL A 134 7.54 -12.29 1.49
C VAL A 134 7.53 -13.31 0.37
N ARG A 135 6.50 -14.15 0.34
CA ARG A 135 6.38 -15.26 -0.61
C ARG A 135 4.92 -15.43 -1.03
N GLY A 136 4.69 -15.96 -2.22
CA GLY A 136 3.33 -16.24 -2.67
C GLY A 136 3.30 -16.87 -4.05
N PHE A 137 2.15 -17.41 -4.42
CA PHE A 137 1.95 -18.04 -5.73
C PHE A 137 0.63 -17.55 -6.34
N SER A 138 0.60 -17.40 -7.68
CA SER A 138 -0.58 -16.91 -8.40
C SER A 138 -0.96 -15.48 -7.97
N MET A 139 -2.17 -15.22 -7.50
CA MET A 139 -2.55 -13.94 -6.90
C MET A 139 -1.59 -13.55 -5.76
N GLY A 140 -1.13 -14.52 -4.95
CA GLY A 140 -0.11 -14.28 -3.93
C GLY A 140 1.27 -13.94 -4.51
N GLY A 141 1.59 -14.43 -5.71
CA GLY A 141 2.78 -14.02 -6.46
C GLY A 141 2.73 -12.55 -6.89
N ALA A 142 1.54 -12.07 -7.30
CA ALA A 142 1.33 -10.66 -7.60
C ALA A 142 1.51 -9.77 -6.35
N GLY A 143 0.89 -10.15 -5.23
CA GLY A 143 1.13 -9.46 -3.96
C GLY A 143 2.60 -9.49 -3.54
N CYS A 144 3.29 -10.60 -3.74
CA CYS A 144 4.72 -10.71 -3.43
C CYS A 144 5.58 -9.74 -4.25
N TRP A 145 5.33 -9.60 -5.56
CA TRP A 145 5.99 -8.60 -6.40
C TRP A 145 5.79 -7.18 -5.86
N GLN A 146 4.52 -6.83 -5.57
CA GLN A 146 4.17 -5.52 -5.03
C GLN A 146 4.90 -5.23 -3.70
N PHE A 147 4.83 -6.13 -2.73
CA PHE A 147 5.48 -5.94 -1.43
C PHE A 147 7.01 -5.87 -1.55
N ALA A 148 7.61 -6.65 -2.45
CA ALA A 148 9.05 -6.61 -2.68
C ALA A 148 9.52 -5.28 -3.27
N THR A 149 8.74 -4.68 -4.17
CA THR A 149 9.10 -3.42 -4.85
C THR A 149 8.74 -2.17 -4.04
N HIS A 150 7.65 -2.20 -3.26
CA HIS A 150 7.17 -1.04 -2.50
C HIS A 150 7.74 -0.94 -1.08
N TYR A 151 8.12 -2.08 -0.48
CA TYR A 151 8.69 -2.18 0.87
C TYR A 151 10.01 -2.95 0.86
N PRO A 152 11.01 -2.53 0.05
CA PRO A 152 12.21 -3.35 -0.22
C PRO A 152 13.09 -3.59 1.01
N ASP A 153 12.97 -2.78 2.05
CA ASP A 153 13.74 -2.85 3.29
C ASP A 153 13.09 -3.73 4.37
N LEU A 154 11.81 -4.10 4.22
CA LEU A 154 11.13 -4.97 5.17
C LEU A 154 11.51 -6.45 5.03
N TRP A 155 12.05 -6.86 3.87
CA TRP A 155 12.25 -8.26 3.50
C TRP A 155 13.73 -8.57 3.33
N PHE A 156 14.20 -9.64 3.96
CA PHE A 156 15.52 -10.15 3.61
C PHE A 156 15.54 -10.80 2.21
N ALA A 157 14.37 -11.29 1.76
CA ALA A 157 14.19 -11.84 0.42
C ALA A 157 12.71 -11.91 0.03
N ALA A 158 12.44 -11.93 -1.28
CA ALA A 158 11.13 -12.15 -1.87
C ALA A 158 11.13 -13.42 -2.75
N ASN A 159 10.00 -14.17 -2.76
CA ASN A 159 9.81 -15.32 -3.62
C ASN A 159 8.44 -15.25 -4.33
N PRO A 160 8.29 -14.43 -5.36
CA PRO A 160 7.09 -14.38 -6.18
C PRO A 160 7.02 -15.59 -7.11
N GLY A 161 5.90 -16.34 -7.04
CA GLY A 161 5.61 -17.46 -7.90
C GLY A 161 4.45 -17.17 -8.84
N ALA A 162 4.68 -17.13 -10.16
CA ALA A 162 3.66 -16.80 -11.16
C ALA A 162 2.95 -15.47 -10.83
N GLY A 163 1.66 -15.31 -11.13
CA GLY A 163 0.90 -14.09 -10.80
C GLY A 163 0.89 -13.07 -11.94
N PHE A 164 0.81 -11.81 -11.56
CA PHE A 164 0.99 -10.68 -12.47
C PHE A 164 1.88 -9.63 -11.78
N SER A 165 2.58 -8.83 -12.57
CA SER A 165 3.45 -7.76 -12.09
C SER A 165 2.98 -6.37 -12.54
N GLU A 166 2.03 -6.31 -13.47
CA GLU A 166 1.47 -5.08 -14.01
C GLU A 166 0.06 -5.33 -14.61
N THR A 167 -0.64 -4.26 -14.94
CA THR A 167 -2.04 -4.29 -15.36
C THR A 167 -2.22 -4.55 -16.85
N PRO A 168 -1.63 -3.76 -17.78
CA PRO A 168 -2.01 -3.79 -19.21
C PRO A 168 -1.70 -5.10 -19.91
N GLU A 169 -0.48 -5.59 -19.83
CA GLU A 169 -0.06 -6.78 -20.56
C GLU A 169 -0.71 -8.04 -19.99
N PHE A 170 -0.91 -8.08 -18.66
CA PHE A 170 -1.63 -9.17 -18.04
C PHE A 170 -3.07 -9.26 -18.53
N LEU A 171 -3.79 -8.13 -18.66
CA LEU A 171 -5.15 -8.12 -19.17
C LEU A 171 -5.20 -8.49 -20.67
N ARG A 172 -4.21 -8.06 -21.46
CA ARG A 172 -4.09 -8.44 -22.86
C ARG A 172 -3.96 -9.96 -23.05
N ILE A 173 -3.14 -10.63 -22.21
CA ILE A 173 -2.91 -12.08 -22.32
C ILE A 173 -4.09 -12.90 -21.76
N PHE A 174 -4.74 -12.44 -20.69
CA PHE A 174 -5.76 -13.21 -19.98
C PHE A 174 -7.19 -12.87 -20.37
N GLN A 175 -7.45 -11.67 -20.89
CA GLN A 175 -8.79 -11.22 -21.25
C GLN A 175 -8.91 -10.74 -22.71
N ASP A 176 -7.81 -10.83 -23.48
CA ASP A 176 -7.74 -10.30 -24.86
C ASP A 176 -8.19 -8.82 -24.94
N GLU A 177 -7.81 -8.03 -23.91
CA GLU A 177 -8.22 -6.64 -23.80
C GLU A 177 -6.98 -5.73 -23.68
N ASP A 178 -6.84 -4.82 -24.66
CA ASP A 178 -5.84 -3.76 -24.59
C ASP A 178 -6.40 -2.54 -23.85
N VAL A 179 -6.28 -2.56 -22.54
CA VAL A 179 -6.76 -1.47 -21.67
C VAL A 179 -6.01 -0.15 -21.87
N ARG A 180 -4.84 -0.14 -22.52
CA ARG A 180 -4.14 1.11 -22.87
C ARG A 180 -4.94 1.97 -23.85
N VAL A 181 -5.80 1.33 -24.65
CA VAL A 181 -6.66 2.02 -25.64
C VAL A 181 -7.92 2.59 -24.98
N THR A 182 -8.46 1.92 -23.97
CA THR A 182 -9.75 2.25 -23.33
C THR A 182 -9.62 3.10 -22.08
N ALA A 183 -8.53 2.94 -21.32
CA ALA A 183 -8.29 3.68 -20.09
C ALA A 183 -7.92 5.14 -20.36
N THR A 184 -8.42 6.04 -19.53
CA THR A 184 -8.04 7.46 -19.53
C THR A 184 -6.56 7.65 -19.15
N LYS A 185 -6.02 8.84 -19.42
CA LYS A 185 -4.62 9.14 -19.06
C LYS A 185 -4.40 9.05 -17.54
N TYR A 186 -5.33 9.53 -16.74
CA TYR A 186 -5.20 9.47 -15.27
C TYR A 186 -5.29 8.03 -14.76
N GLU A 187 -6.10 7.15 -15.34
CA GLU A 187 -6.12 5.73 -14.97
C GLU A 187 -4.79 5.04 -15.30
N GLN A 188 -4.21 5.33 -16.48
CA GLN A 188 -2.88 4.82 -16.84
C GLN A 188 -1.80 5.30 -15.88
N THR A 189 -1.87 6.56 -15.43
CA THR A 189 -0.99 7.11 -14.41
C THR A 189 -1.15 6.38 -13.07
N LEU A 190 -2.39 6.10 -12.67
CA LEU A 190 -2.72 5.42 -11.41
C LEU A 190 -2.32 3.95 -11.37
N TRP A 191 -2.07 3.30 -12.53
CA TRP A 191 -1.49 1.95 -12.53
C TRP A 191 -0.14 1.92 -11.84
N ASN A 192 0.64 3.01 -11.89
CA ASN A 192 1.92 3.14 -11.20
C ASN A 192 1.82 2.93 -9.67
N LEU A 193 0.62 2.97 -9.08
CA LEU A 193 0.47 2.65 -7.67
C LEU A 193 0.78 1.17 -7.37
N TYR A 194 0.49 0.25 -8.31
CA TYR A 194 0.62 -1.20 -8.09
C TYR A 194 1.39 -1.96 -9.18
N ASP A 195 1.63 -1.36 -10.35
CA ASP A 195 2.43 -1.99 -11.40
C ASP A 195 3.92 -1.97 -10.99
N CYS A 196 4.51 -3.17 -10.85
CA CYS A 196 5.83 -3.36 -10.26
C CYS A 196 7.03 -3.02 -11.18
N PRO A 197 6.95 -3.18 -12.53
CA PRO A 197 8.10 -2.91 -13.39
C PRO A 197 8.70 -1.50 -13.22
N PRO A 198 7.92 -0.42 -13.08
CA PRO A 198 8.47 0.92 -12.82
C PRO A 198 9.30 1.02 -11.53
N TRP A 199 9.01 0.17 -10.54
CA TRP A 199 9.66 0.13 -9.23
C TRP A 199 10.80 -0.89 -9.14
N SER A 200 11.14 -1.58 -10.23
CA SER A 200 12.09 -2.70 -10.24
C SER A 200 13.47 -2.37 -9.67
N ARG A 201 13.92 -1.10 -9.76
CA ARG A 201 15.14 -0.60 -9.12
C ARG A 201 15.22 -0.93 -7.62
N ASN A 202 14.10 -0.93 -6.93
CA ASN A 202 14.03 -1.21 -5.49
C ASN A 202 14.44 -2.65 -5.15
N LEU A 203 14.33 -3.58 -6.10
CA LEU A 203 14.80 -4.96 -5.94
C LEU A 203 16.32 -5.09 -5.87
N LEU A 204 17.10 -4.03 -6.11
CA LEU A 204 18.55 -4.01 -5.82
C LEU A 204 18.80 -4.23 -4.31
N SER A 205 17.85 -3.89 -3.45
CA SER A 205 17.94 -4.06 -2.00
C SER A 205 17.11 -5.23 -1.45
N CYS A 206 16.22 -5.80 -2.26
CA CYS A 206 15.39 -6.96 -1.89
C CYS A 206 15.75 -8.17 -2.76
N PRO A 207 16.65 -9.06 -2.33
CA PRO A 207 17.00 -10.27 -3.06
C PRO A 207 15.75 -11.06 -3.45
N THR A 208 15.55 -11.30 -4.76
CA THR A 208 14.31 -11.88 -5.28
C THR A 208 14.60 -13.18 -6.04
N VAL A 209 13.86 -14.23 -5.70
CA VAL A 209 13.90 -15.54 -6.35
C VAL A 209 12.52 -15.81 -6.96
N ALA A 210 12.34 -15.50 -8.24
CA ALA A 210 11.09 -15.74 -8.95
C ALA A 210 10.93 -17.21 -9.35
N TYR A 211 9.67 -17.65 -9.46
CA TYR A 211 9.32 -18.99 -9.92
C TYR A 211 8.20 -18.94 -10.96
N SER A 212 8.28 -19.82 -11.97
CA SER A 212 7.20 -20.08 -12.92
C SER A 212 7.28 -21.49 -13.48
N GLY A 213 6.15 -22.05 -13.89
CA GLY A 213 6.13 -23.18 -14.81
C GLY A 213 6.48 -22.73 -16.23
N GLU A 214 7.14 -23.58 -17.01
CA GLU A 214 7.59 -23.27 -18.38
C GLU A 214 6.41 -22.95 -19.32
N ILE A 215 5.31 -23.70 -19.16
CA ILE A 215 4.09 -23.54 -19.99
C ILE A 215 2.99 -22.74 -19.26
N ASP A 216 3.31 -22.10 -18.13
CA ASP A 216 2.39 -21.21 -17.41
C ASP A 216 2.32 -19.84 -18.10
N LYS A 217 1.12 -19.41 -18.51
CA LYS A 217 0.92 -18.07 -19.07
C LYS A 217 1.34 -16.95 -18.08
N GLN A 218 1.29 -17.20 -16.77
CA GLN A 218 1.69 -16.23 -15.75
C GLN A 218 3.22 -16.12 -15.57
N LYS A 219 4.01 -16.90 -16.32
CA LYS A 219 5.45 -16.68 -16.46
C LYS A 219 5.78 -15.27 -16.96
N GLN A 220 4.90 -14.71 -17.79
CA GLN A 220 4.98 -13.34 -18.31
C GLN A 220 5.29 -12.28 -17.22
N ALA A 221 4.75 -12.42 -16.00
CA ALA A 221 5.02 -11.48 -14.92
C ALA A 221 6.52 -11.42 -14.55
N ALA A 222 7.16 -12.58 -14.43
CA ALA A 222 8.59 -12.64 -14.14
C ALA A 222 9.45 -12.24 -15.35
N ASP A 223 9.00 -12.49 -16.57
CA ASP A 223 9.70 -12.06 -17.78
C ASP A 223 9.75 -10.52 -17.86
N LEU A 224 8.62 -9.83 -17.64
CA LEU A 224 8.59 -8.35 -17.59
C LEU A 224 9.46 -7.76 -16.47
N MET A 225 9.45 -8.40 -15.30
CA MET A 225 10.32 -7.96 -14.21
C MET A 225 11.79 -8.21 -14.51
N ALA A 226 12.14 -9.29 -15.23
CA ALA A 226 13.52 -9.54 -15.68
C ALA A 226 13.99 -8.47 -16.67
N ASP A 227 13.17 -8.16 -17.68
CA ASP A 227 13.46 -7.11 -18.68
C ASP A 227 13.67 -5.73 -17.99
N SER A 228 12.84 -5.43 -16.99
CA SER A 228 12.94 -4.19 -16.24
C SER A 228 14.20 -4.12 -15.36
N LEU A 229 14.58 -5.24 -14.72
CA LEU A 229 15.78 -5.34 -13.90
C LEU A 229 17.08 -5.24 -14.72
N GLU A 230 17.11 -5.76 -15.94
CA GLU A 230 18.27 -5.65 -16.83
C GLU A 230 18.65 -4.19 -17.10
N GLN A 231 17.68 -3.27 -17.15
CA GLN A 231 17.94 -1.83 -17.31
C GLN A 231 18.70 -1.23 -16.12
N HIS A 232 18.66 -1.91 -14.96
CA HIS A 232 19.40 -1.53 -13.74
C HIS A 232 20.66 -2.37 -13.53
N GLY A 233 21.03 -3.20 -14.52
CA GLY A 233 22.23 -4.04 -14.47
C GLY A 233 22.09 -5.28 -13.56
N LEU A 234 20.87 -5.70 -13.25
CA LEU A 234 20.56 -6.86 -12.42
C LEU A 234 19.82 -7.93 -13.22
N ARG A 235 20.28 -9.18 -13.13
CA ARG A 235 19.60 -10.33 -13.72
C ARG A 235 18.71 -11.00 -12.68
N LEU A 236 17.42 -11.19 -13.01
CA LEU A 236 16.47 -11.88 -12.14
C LEU A 236 16.86 -13.36 -11.93
N ALA A 237 16.92 -13.81 -10.68
CA ALA A 237 17.03 -15.23 -10.36
C ALA A 237 15.66 -15.90 -10.58
N HIS A 238 15.39 -16.36 -11.81
CA HIS A 238 14.13 -16.97 -12.22
C HIS A 238 14.28 -18.49 -12.33
N ILE A 239 13.57 -19.23 -11.50
CA ILE A 239 13.48 -20.70 -11.55
C ILE A 239 12.29 -21.05 -12.43
N ILE A 240 12.56 -21.73 -13.56
CA ILE A 240 11.55 -22.16 -14.52
C ILE A 240 11.48 -23.69 -14.46
N ALA A 241 10.31 -24.21 -14.07
CA ALA A 241 10.08 -25.66 -14.00
C ALA A 241 9.72 -26.21 -15.38
N PRO A 242 10.44 -27.19 -15.93
CA PRO A 242 10.17 -27.73 -17.25
C PRO A 242 8.79 -28.43 -17.30
N ASP A 243 8.14 -28.35 -18.45
CA ASP A 243 6.84 -28.98 -18.75
C ASP A 243 5.74 -28.71 -17.69
N THR A 244 5.90 -27.66 -16.89
CA THR A 244 5.01 -27.36 -15.75
C THR A 244 4.07 -26.22 -16.10
N ALA A 245 2.78 -26.42 -15.89
CA ALA A 245 1.74 -25.40 -15.98
C ALA A 245 1.65 -24.58 -14.68
N HIS A 246 0.46 -24.09 -14.33
CA HIS A 246 0.22 -23.23 -13.16
C HIS A 246 0.24 -24.01 -11.83
N SER A 247 1.43 -24.50 -11.44
CA SER A 247 1.66 -25.23 -10.20
C SER A 247 3.12 -25.13 -9.75
N ILE A 248 3.43 -25.46 -8.49
CA ILE A 248 4.79 -25.49 -7.96
C ILE A 248 5.36 -26.91 -8.14
N HIS A 249 6.40 -27.04 -8.97
CA HIS A 249 7.07 -28.31 -9.19
C HIS A 249 7.89 -28.73 -7.95
N PRO A 250 7.83 -30.01 -7.51
CA PRO A 250 8.51 -30.48 -6.29
C PRO A 250 10.03 -30.19 -6.27
N ASP A 251 10.74 -30.44 -7.37
CA ASP A 251 12.18 -30.19 -7.44
C ASP A 251 12.52 -28.69 -7.36
N SER A 252 11.71 -27.85 -8.02
CA SER A 252 11.85 -26.40 -7.93
C SER A 252 11.61 -25.89 -6.51
N LYS A 253 10.68 -26.49 -5.77
CA LYS A 253 10.44 -26.18 -4.36
C LYS A 253 11.71 -26.34 -3.52
N ASN A 254 12.47 -27.43 -3.71
CA ASN A 254 13.72 -27.66 -3.01
C ASN A 254 14.80 -26.63 -3.36
N VAL A 255 14.93 -26.27 -4.64
CA VAL A 255 15.87 -25.24 -5.10
C VAL A 255 15.52 -23.87 -4.50
N ILE A 256 14.24 -23.50 -4.49
CA ILE A 256 13.76 -22.27 -3.86
C ILE A 256 14.15 -22.25 -2.39
N GLU A 257 13.86 -23.34 -1.63
CA GLU A 257 14.16 -23.38 -0.20
C GLU A 257 15.65 -23.29 0.10
N GLN A 258 16.52 -23.91 -0.72
CA GLN A 258 17.97 -23.76 -0.59
C GLN A 258 18.41 -22.32 -0.77
N LYS A 259 17.89 -21.61 -1.81
CA LYS A 259 18.21 -20.21 -2.06
C LYS A 259 17.71 -19.29 -0.93
N MET A 260 16.45 -19.48 -0.48
CA MET A 260 15.87 -18.67 0.61
C MET A 260 16.63 -18.87 1.92
N ARG A 261 17.08 -20.11 2.22
CA ARG A 261 17.90 -20.39 3.39
C ARG A 261 19.27 -19.72 3.29
N SER A 262 19.95 -19.83 2.15
CA SER A 262 21.24 -19.17 1.93
C SER A 262 21.13 -17.64 2.09
N LEU A 263 20.07 -17.02 1.57
CA LEU A 263 19.82 -15.59 1.74
C LEU A 263 19.60 -15.21 3.20
N ALA A 264 18.88 -16.03 3.97
CA ALA A 264 18.66 -15.81 5.39
C ALA A 264 19.97 -15.91 6.20
N GLU A 265 20.80 -16.92 5.93
CA GLU A 265 22.09 -17.12 6.58
C GLU A 265 23.04 -15.93 6.36
N HIS A 266 23.12 -15.43 5.13
CA HIS A 266 23.98 -14.28 4.80
C HIS A 266 23.43 -12.95 5.33
N ARG A 267 22.10 -12.81 5.48
CA ARG A 267 21.50 -11.58 6.01
C ARG A 267 21.88 -11.32 7.48
N LEU A 268 22.09 -12.38 8.27
CA LEU A 268 22.51 -12.25 9.66
C LEU A 268 23.86 -11.53 9.83
N GLU A 269 24.73 -11.60 8.82
CA GLU A 269 26.04 -10.97 8.81
C GLU A 269 26.02 -9.51 8.35
N ASN A 270 24.92 -9.08 7.71
CA ASN A 270 24.83 -7.76 7.12
C ASN A 270 24.29 -6.69 8.08
N THR A 271 25.04 -5.61 8.19
CA THR A 271 24.63 -4.35 8.78
C THR A 271 23.71 -3.55 7.83
N LEU A 272 23.26 -2.39 8.26
CA LEU A 272 22.54 -1.43 7.43
C LEU A 272 23.32 -1.15 6.12
N PRO A 273 22.69 -1.16 4.93
CA PRO A 273 23.38 -0.96 3.66
C PRO A 273 23.95 0.46 3.57
N ARG A 274 25.24 0.55 3.17
CA ARG A 274 25.91 1.84 2.96
C ARG A 274 25.48 2.52 1.66
N ARG A 275 25.04 1.74 0.66
CA ARG A 275 24.56 2.24 -0.63
C ARG A 275 23.11 1.87 -0.83
N LEU A 276 22.32 2.85 -1.24
CA LEU A 276 20.91 2.69 -1.59
C LEU A 276 20.63 3.29 -2.97
N ASP A 277 19.80 2.59 -3.73
CA ASP A 277 19.14 3.07 -4.93
C ASP A 277 17.64 2.88 -4.71
N PHE A 278 16.88 3.97 -4.65
CA PHE A 278 15.46 3.94 -4.30
C PHE A 278 14.63 4.76 -5.29
N THR A 279 13.55 4.17 -5.79
CA THR A 279 12.58 4.80 -6.71
C THR A 279 11.21 4.83 -6.07
N THR A 280 10.50 5.95 -6.24
CA THR A 280 9.08 6.09 -5.90
C THR A 280 8.34 6.93 -6.94
N TYR A 281 7.02 6.79 -7.01
CA TYR A 281 6.09 7.59 -7.82
C TYR A 281 5.10 8.36 -6.98
N THR A 282 5.06 8.07 -5.68
CA THR A 282 4.13 8.66 -4.70
C THR A 282 4.70 8.59 -3.30
N LEU A 283 4.37 9.55 -2.45
CA LEU A 283 4.79 9.55 -1.05
C LEU A 283 4.12 8.45 -0.20
N LYS A 284 3.25 7.63 -0.78
CA LYS A 284 2.72 6.42 -0.14
C LYS A 284 3.83 5.42 0.19
N TYR A 285 4.79 5.24 -0.71
CA TYR A 285 5.93 4.35 -0.58
C TYR A 285 7.20 5.19 -0.60
N ASN A 286 7.46 5.87 0.50
CA ASN A 286 8.45 6.95 0.58
C ASN A 286 9.72 6.61 1.36
N LYS A 287 9.79 5.44 2.02
CA LYS A 287 10.91 5.07 2.90
C LYS A 287 11.69 3.87 2.39
N HIS A 288 13.02 3.96 2.52
CA HIS A 288 13.94 2.86 2.25
C HIS A 288 15.15 2.93 3.18
N HIS A 289 15.19 2.08 4.21
CA HIS A 289 16.21 2.09 5.24
C HIS A 289 16.38 3.47 5.89
N TRP A 290 17.57 4.08 5.71
CA TRP A 290 17.92 5.38 6.29
C TRP A 290 17.55 6.59 5.41
N ILE A 291 16.76 6.38 4.35
CA ILE A 291 16.26 7.45 3.46
C ILE A 291 14.74 7.49 3.55
N SER A 292 14.20 8.69 3.77
CA SER A 292 12.78 9.00 3.60
C SER A 292 12.60 10.16 2.62
N ILE A 293 11.85 9.95 1.55
CA ILE A 293 11.44 11.01 0.62
C ILE A 293 10.18 11.65 1.21
N ILE A 294 10.26 12.93 1.54
CA ILE A 294 9.22 13.65 2.25
C ILE A 294 8.41 14.56 1.34
N GLY A 295 9.00 14.98 0.21
CA GLY A 295 8.35 15.79 -0.80
C GLY A 295 8.86 15.47 -2.20
N LEU A 296 7.95 15.52 -3.17
CA LEU A 296 8.24 15.38 -4.60
C LEU A 296 8.12 16.74 -5.29
N GLU A 297 8.79 16.92 -6.45
CA GLU A 297 8.51 18.06 -7.33
C GLU A 297 7.20 17.82 -8.11
N GLN A 298 6.89 16.54 -8.42
CA GLN A 298 5.64 16.14 -9.06
C GLN A 298 5.31 14.67 -8.78
N HIS A 299 4.15 14.40 -8.17
CA HIS A 299 3.61 13.03 -8.03
C HIS A 299 3.42 12.35 -9.38
N TRP A 300 3.47 11.02 -9.36
CA TRP A 300 3.27 10.12 -10.51
C TRP A 300 4.35 10.22 -11.60
N LYS A 301 5.39 11.03 -11.40
CA LYS A 301 6.65 10.95 -12.16
C LYS A 301 7.67 10.14 -11.42
N GLU A 302 8.54 9.45 -12.16
CA GLU A 302 9.66 8.74 -11.55
C GLU A 302 10.49 9.70 -10.68
N SER A 303 10.58 9.34 -9.42
CA SER A 303 11.39 10.04 -8.43
C SER A 303 12.40 9.06 -7.87
N TYR A 304 13.67 9.40 -7.89
CA TYR A 304 14.65 8.49 -7.33
C TYR A 304 15.75 9.20 -6.54
N VAL A 305 16.36 8.44 -5.64
CA VAL A 305 17.57 8.81 -4.92
C VAL A 305 18.56 7.67 -4.99
N ARG A 306 19.82 8.01 -5.33
CA ARG A 306 20.97 7.15 -5.13
C ARG A 306 21.83 7.78 -4.06
N ALA A 307 22.06 7.06 -2.98
CA ALA A 307 22.89 7.56 -1.89
C ALA A 307 23.93 6.54 -1.43
N ASN A 308 25.06 7.03 -0.95
CA ASN A 308 26.16 6.23 -0.42
C ASN A 308 26.83 6.94 0.76
N VAL A 309 27.19 6.16 1.79
CA VAL A 309 27.92 6.64 2.98
C VAL A 309 29.38 6.25 2.89
N GLU A 310 30.29 7.22 2.86
CA GLU A 310 31.75 7.04 2.88
C GLU A 310 32.38 7.88 4.00
N GLY A 311 32.92 7.22 5.02
CA GLY A 311 33.39 7.92 6.22
C GLY A 311 32.25 8.67 6.90
N SER A 312 32.39 9.98 7.06
CA SER A 312 31.35 10.88 7.59
C SER A 312 30.65 11.70 6.48
N ILE A 313 30.65 11.21 5.25
CA ILE A 313 30.05 11.88 4.10
C ILE A 313 28.91 11.03 3.53
N ILE A 314 27.74 11.62 3.36
CA ILE A 314 26.66 11.08 2.53
C ILE A 314 26.74 11.71 1.15
N PHE A 315 26.94 10.90 0.13
CA PHE A 315 26.79 11.31 -1.27
C PHE A 315 25.39 10.94 -1.74
N ALA A 316 24.65 11.90 -2.27
CA ALA A 316 23.30 11.68 -2.79
C ALA A 316 23.11 12.33 -4.16
N THR A 317 22.44 11.62 -5.06
CA THR A 317 21.94 12.17 -6.33
C THR A 317 20.44 11.93 -6.40
N THR A 318 19.67 12.96 -6.73
CA THR A 318 18.21 12.94 -6.70
C THR A 318 17.61 13.33 -8.06
N GLN A 319 16.40 12.86 -8.30
CA GLN A 319 15.55 13.29 -9.40
C GLN A 319 14.11 13.43 -8.89
N ASN A 320 13.45 14.54 -9.22
CA ASN A 320 12.05 14.82 -8.88
C ASN A 320 11.77 14.75 -7.36
N ILE A 321 12.74 15.12 -6.54
CA ILE A 321 12.62 15.16 -5.06
C ILE A 321 12.79 16.61 -4.61
N SER A 322 11.82 17.10 -3.83
CA SER A 322 11.84 18.43 -3.23
C SER A 322 12.19 18.43 -1.75
N GLU A 323 11.96 17.30 -1.04
CA GLU A 323 12.33 17.17 0.37
C GLU A 323 12.76 15.73 0.66
N ILE A 324 13.88 15.58 1.37
CA ILE A 324 14.48 14.29 1.73
C ILE A 324 14.96 14.31 3.18
N GLU A 325 14.85 13.17 3.83
CA GLU A 325 15.32 12.95 5.19
C GLU A 325 16.29 11.77 5.22
N PHE A 326 17.40 11.95 5.92
CA PHE A 326 18.35 10.91 6.26
C PHE A 326 18.27 10.62 7.75
N GLU A 327 18.05 9.36 8.13
CA GLU A 327 17.82 8.96 9.50
C GLU A 327 18.58 7.67 9.83
N PHE A 328 19.37 7.71 10.89
CA PHE A 328 20.01 6.54 11.50
C PHE A 328 19.52 6.42 12.93
N GLU A 329 18.87 5.32 13.23
CA GLU A 329 18.37 5.00 14.59
C GLU A 329 19.53 4.80 15.59
N PRO A 330 19.27 4.84 16.90
CA PRO A 330 20.28 4.59 17.93
C PRO A 330 21.12 3.34 17.66
N GLY A 331 22.44 3.49 17.66
CA GLY A 331 23.41 2.43 17.39
C GLY A 331 23.52 1.99 15.92
N GLN A 332 22.84 2.66 14.97
CA GLN A 332 22.81 2.28 13.55
C GLN A 332 23.61 3.22 12.65
N SER A 333 24.23 4.26 13.17
CA SER A 333 25.02 5.18 12.35
C SER A 333 26.09 4.42 11.56
N LEU A 334 26.15 4.71 10.25
CA LEU A 334 27.19 4.20 9.33
C LEU A 334 28.41 5.13 9.25
N MET A 335 28.42 6.23 9.99
CA MET A 335 29.40 7.30 9.92
C MET A 335 30.47 7.16 10.99
N ASP A 336 31.65 7.72 10.69
CA ASP A 336 32.68 7.88 11.69
C ASP A 336 32.23 8.93 12.73
N GLN A 337 32.42 8.63 14.02
CA GLN A 337 31.87 9.44 15.12
C GLN A 337 32.66 10.74 15.42
N SER A 338 33.64 11.09 14.61
CA SER A 338 34.54 12.23 14.84
C SER A 338 34.21 13.41 13.92
N GLY A 339 33.25 14.25 14.30
CA GLY A 339 32.99 15.50 13.61
C GLY A 339 31.59 15.60 12.96
N PRO A 340 31.26 16.76 12.38
CA PRO A 340 29.98 16.97 11.69
C PRO A 340 29.87 16.08 10.47
N VAL A 341 28.64 15.65 10.19
CA VAL A 341 28.33 14.85 8.98
C VAL A 341 28.20 15.79 7.79
N THR A 342 28.90 15.48 6.71
CA THR A 342 28.78 16.23 5.45
C THR A 342 27.79 15.52 4.54
N VAL A 343 26.88 16.26 3.90
CA VAL A 343 26.01 15.75 2.84
C VAL A 343 26.39 16.44 1.52
N ASN A 344 26.82 15.65 0.55
CA ASN A 344 27.00 16.10 -0.84
C ASN A 344 25.79 15.62 -1.64
N ILE A 345 24.83 16.49 -1.86
CA ILE A 345 23.58 16.18 -2.57
C ILE A 345 23.51 17.00 -3.87
N ASP A 346 23.37 16.32 -5.00
CA ASP A 346 23.35 16.90 -6.35
C ASP A 346 24.54 17.85 -6.63
N GLY A 347 25.71 17.56 -6.04
CA GLY A 347 26.92 18.37 -6.15
C GLY A 347 26.99 19.55 -5.16
N GLN A 348 25.97 19.79 -4.35
CA GLN A 348 26.00 20.79 -3.29
C GLN A 348 26.50 20.17 -1.98
N ILE A 349 27.48 20.81 -1.36
CA ILE A 349 28.08 20.35 -0.10
C ILE A 349 27.43 21.11 1.06
N LEU A 350 26.88 20.39 2.01
CA LEU A 350 26.22 20.92 3.19
C LEU A 350 26.84 20.29 4.45
N GLU A 351 27.07 21.11 5.48
CA GLU A 351 27.53 20.66 6.78
C GLU A 351 26.33 20.44 7.69
N GLY A 352 26.11 19.18 8.11
CA GLY A 352 24.99 18.78 8.94
C GLY A 352 25.31 18.81 10.44
N PRO A 353 24.34 18.41 11.29
CA PRO A 353 24.55 18.33 12.72
C PRO A 353 25.58 17.25 13.11
N LEU A 354 26.07 17.31 14.33
CA LEU A 354 26.86 16.24 14.94
C LEU A 354 25.96 15.04 15.20
N PRO A 355 26.48 13.79 15.08
CA PRO A 355 25.78 12.61 15.57
C PRO A 355 25.53 12.69 17.08
N GLU A 356 24.42 12.13 17.53
CA GLU A 356 24.12 12.01 18.95
C GLU A 356 25.03 10.97 19.65
N SER A 357 25.10 11.05 20.97
CA SER A 357 25.98 10.14 21.75
C SER A 357 25.54 8.67 21.73
N ASP A 358 24.28 8.39 21.37
CA ASP A 358 23.73 7.05 21.17
C ASP A 358 23.94 6.51 19.74
N GLN A 359 24.69 7.26 18.91
CA GLN A 359 24.96 6.95 17.51
C GLN A 359 23.75 7.09 16.59
N SER A 360 22.71 7.79 17.01
CA SER A 360 21.66 8.22 16.10
C SER A 360 22.07 9.48 15.36
N TRP A 361 21.48 9.69 14.20
CA TRP A 361 21.65 10.91 13.41
C TRP A 361 20.45 11.13 12.50
N HIS A 362 20.01 12.36 12.41
CA HIS A 362 18.87 12.75 11.61
C HIS A 362 19.10 14.12 10.99
N TRP A 363 18.74 14.26 9.70
CA TRP A 363 18.76 15.53 9.01
C TRP A 363 17.77 15.57 7.84
N SER A 364 16.92 16.61 7.82
CA SER A 364 15.97 16.86 6.74
C SER A 364 16.46 18.01 5.87
N LEU A 365 16.39 17.82 4.55
CA LEU A 365 16.81 18.79 3.54
C LEU A 365 15.65 19.09 2.59
N THR A 366 15.47 20.36 2.28
CA THR A 366 14.48 20.86 1.31
C THR A 366 15.19 21.53 0.14
N ARG A 367 14.74 21.26 -1.08
CA ARG A 367 15.19 21.88 -2.32
C ARG A 367 14.23 23.01 -2.71
N ARG A 368 14.75 24.24 -2.80
CA ARG A 368 14.02 25.41 -3.28
C ARG A 368 14.83 26.14 -4.33
N ASN A 369 14.22 26.47 -5.46
CA ASN A 369 14.89 27.17 -6.57
C ASN A 369 16.21 26.50 -7.01
N GLY A 370 16.22 25.15 -7.01
CA GLY A 370 17.37 24.34 -7.42
C GLY A 370 18.47 24.18 -6.36
N SER A 371 18.33 24.76 -5.16
CA SER A 371 19.32 24.66 -4.08
C SER A 371 18.76 23.92 -2.87
N TRP A 372 19.58 23.07 -2.26
CA TRP A 372 19.30 22.35 -1.04
C TRP A 372 19.67 23.16 0.20
N SER A 373 18.86 23.07 1.23
CA SER A 373 19.12 23.67 2.55
C SER A 373 18.47 22.83 3.65
N ALA A 374 18.90 23.02 4.91
CA ALA A 374 18.21 22.42 6.04
C ALA A 374 16.73 22.80 6.04
N THR A 375 15.87 21.82 6.28
CA THR A 375 14.43 22.04 6.31
C THR A 375 14.05 22.93 7.49
N ASN A 376 13.47 24.09 7.20
CA ASN A 376 12.77 24.92 8.15
C ASN A 376 11.28 24.85 7.81
N ARG A 377 10.57 23.86 8.33
CA ARG A 377 9.11 23.80 8.14
C ARG A 377 8.45 24.93 8.90
N GLY A 378 8.03 25.97 8.19
CA GLY A 378 6.95 26.85 8.64
C GLY A 378 5.65 26.02 8.60
N SER A 379 4.91 26.01 9.69
CA SER A 379 3.75 25.13 9.91
C SER A 379 2.52 25.40 9.04
N ASP A 380 2.53 26.34 8.11
CA ASP A 380 1.31 26.84 7.46
C ASP A 380 1.14 26.47 5.98
N ASP A 381 2.19 26.05 5.29
CA ASP A 381 2.08 25.70 3.87
C ASP A 381 1.46 24.30 3.69
N LEU A 382 0.29 24.24 3.07
CA LEU A 382 -0.37 23.00 2.72
C LEU A 382 0.40 22.35 1.56
N SER A 383 0.91 21.15 1.78
CA SER A 383 1.63 20.37 0.76
C SER A 383 1.33 18.89 0.88
N LYS A 384 1.44 18.16 -0.25
CA LYS A 384 1.42 16.70 -0.22
C LYS A 384 2.59 16.20 0.62
N SER A 385 2.32 15.24 1.49
CA SER A 385 3.29 14.67 2.42
C SER A 385 2.98 13.18 2.64
N PRO A 386 3.88 12.38 3.20
CA PRO A 386 3.57 11.00 3.57
C PRO A 386 2.29 10.91 4.40
N ASN A 387 1.39 10.01 4.02
CA ASN A 387 0.02 9.83 4.54
C ASN A 387 -1.01 10.91 4.15
N LEU A 388 -0.60 11.94 3.39
CA LEU A 388 -1.48 12.96 2.83
C LEU A 388 -1.03 13.30 1.40
N GLN A 389 -1.11 12.34 0.47
CA GLN A 389 -0.61 12.47 -0.92
C GLN A 389 -1.67 12.20 -2.00
N GLY A 390 -2.82 11.57 -1.66
CA GLY A 390 -3.79 11.06 -2.62
C GLY A 390 -3.36 9.72 -3.24
N PRO A 391 -4.09 9.14 -4.17
CA PRO A 391 -5.38 9.58 -4.69
C PRO A 391 -6.55 9.29 -3.72
N ILE A 392 -7.81 9.42 -4.19
CA ILE A 392 -9.03 9.21 -3.37
C ILE A 392 -8.96 7.92 -2.55
N ASP A 393 -8.50 6.82 -3.13
CA ASP A 393 -8.43 5.51 -2.47
C ASP A 393 -7.49 5.47 -1.26
N ASP A 394 -6.52 6.39 -1.17
CA ASP A 394 -5.58 6.44 -0.04
C ASP A 394 -6.28 6.74 1.29
N ALA A 395 -7.37 7.51 1.26
CA ALA A 395 -8.16 7.81 2.46
C ALA A 395 -8.75 6.55 3.14
N PHE A 396 -8.92 5.46 2.40
CA PHE A 396 -9.46 4.19 2.88
C PHE A 396 -8.39 3.21 3.37
N MET A 397 -7.13 3.60 3.29
CA MET A 397 -6.01 2.81 3.80
C MET A 397 -5.58 3.22 5.22
N GLN A 398 -6.30 4.14 5.82
CA GLN A 398 -6.19 4.60 7.20
C GLN A 398 -7.56 4.54 7.87
N ARG A 399 -7.63 4.87 9.17
CA ARG A 399 -8.91 4.95 9.88
C ARG A 399 -9.85 5.96 9.23
N PHE A 400 -11.07 5.55 8.88
CA PHE A 400 -12.06 6.41 8.24
C PHE A 400 -13.47 6.21 8.80
N ILE A 401 -14.34 7.20 8.57
CA ILE A 401 -15.74 7.18 8.95
C ILE A 401 -16.60 7.83 7.86
N PHE A 402 -17.76 7.24 7.56
CA PHE A 402 -18.75 7.85 6.66
C PHE A 402 -19.62 8.83 7.42
N VAL A 403 -19.73 10.04 6.88
CA VAL A 403 -20.57 11.11 7.39
C VAL A 403 -21.72 11.34 6.41
N LEU A 404 -22.87 10.76 6.74
CA LEU A 404 -24.05 10.78 5.89
C LEU A 404 -24.89 12.04 6.12
N PRO A 405 -25.55 12.61 5.10
CA PRO A 405 -26.33 13.81 5.24
C PRO A 405 -27.56 13.60 6.13
N SER A 406 -27.87 14.57 6.98
CA SER A 406 -29.14 14.64 7.74
C SER A 406 -30.25 15.33 6.93
N GLY A 407 -29.87 16.24 6.03
CA GLY A 407 -30.76 16.94 5.11
C GLY A 407 -30.95 16.24 3.77
N SER A 408 -31.56 16.95 2.83
CA SER A 408 -31.80 16.50 1.45
C SER A 408 -31.27 17.55 0.47
N SER A 409 -30.68 17.11 -0.63
CA SER A 409 -30.34 17.98 -1.76
C SER A 409 -31.61 18.57 -2.38
N SER A 410 -31.52 19.80 -2.86
CA SER A 410 -32.58 20.43 -3.67
C SER A 410 -32.71 19.79 -5.06
N ASP A 411 -31.66 19.10 -5.53
CA ASP A 411 -31.65 18.33 -6.77
C ASP A 411 -32.04 16.86 -6.53
N LYS A 412 -33.11 16.43 -7.19
CA LYS A 412 -33.63 15.06 -7.09
C LYS A 412 -32.62 14.01 -7.53
N HIS A 413 -31.89 14.23 -8.65
CA HIS A 413 -30.92 13.27 -9.17
C HIS A 413 -29.74 13.13 -8.21
N VAL A 414 -29.24 14.24 -7.69
CA VAL A 414 -28.17 14.27 -6.68
C VAL A 414 -28.61 13.54 -5.43
N ASN A 415 -29.83 13.77 -4.94
CA ASN A 415 -30.34 13.14 -3.73
C ASN A 415 -30.51 11.61 -3.86
N GLU A 416 -31.03 11.15 -5.01
CA GLU A 416 -31.15 9.72 -5.32
C GLU A 416 -29.76 9.08 -5.44
N TRP A 417 -28.83 9.75 -6.12
CA TRP A 417 -27.47 9.27 -6.33
C TRP A 417 -26.68 9.16 -5.01
N ILE A 418 -26.74 10.17 -4.12
CA ILE A 418 -26.10 10.14 -2.79
C ILE A 418 -26.50 8.88 -2.02
N THR A 419 -27.80 8.57 -2.04
CA THR A 419 -28.34 7.38 -1.35
C THR A 419 -27.81 6.09 -1.99
N GLN A 420 -27.79 6.01 -3.32
CA GLN A 420 -27.31 4.84 -4.06
C GLN A 420 -25.80 4.64 -3.87
N GLU A 421 -25.01 5.69 -4.03
CA GLU A 421 -23.55 5.59 -4.00
C GLU A 421 -23.01 5.34 -2.58
N SER A 422 -23.58 5.96 -1.54
CA SER A 422 -23.19 5.66 -0.17
C SER A 422 -23.53 4.21 0.24
N ASN A 423 -24.69 3.69 -0.18
CA ASN A 423 -25.04 2.29 0.03
C ASN A 423 -24.17 1.33 -0.78
N HIS A 424 -23.83 1.69 -2.03
CA HIS A 424 -22.89 0.94 -2.85
C HIS A 424 -21.53 0.86 -2.15
N ALA A 425 -20.96 1.99 -1.71
CA ALA A 425 -19.66 2.05 -1.06
C ALA A 425 -19.62 1.17 0.21
N MET A 426 -20.65 1.22 1.05
CA MET A 426 -20.75 0.36 2.25
C MET A 426 -20.85 -1.12 1.90
N THR A 427 -21.64 -1.46 0.89
CA THR A 427 -21.82 -2.85 0.44
C THR A 427 -20.57 -3.40 -0.20
N HIS A 428 -19.90 -2.58 -1.02
CA HIS A 428 -18.64 -2.92 -1.67
C HIS A 428 -17.55 -3.20 -0.61
N TRP A 429 -17.38 -2.30 0.37
CA TRP A 429 -16.39 -2.49 1.44
C TRP A 429 -16.62 -3.81 2.18
N LYS A 430 -17.85 -4.05 2.63
CA LYS A 430 -18.22 -5.29 3.33
C LYS A 430 -17.95 -6.54 2.48
N LYS A 431 -18.34 -6.50 1.21
CA LYS A 431 -18.21 -7.64 0.30
C LYS A 431 -16.76 -7.90 -0.09
N HIS A 432 -15.99 -6.85 -0.36
CA HIS A 432 -14.67 -6.96 -0.97
C HIS A 432 -13.53 -6.87 0.05
N PHE A 433 -13.66 -6.03 1.08
CA PHE A 433 -12.65 -5.85 2.13
C PHE A 433 -13.02 -6.44 3.50
N ARG A 434 -14.15 -7.13 3.60
CA ARG A 434 -14.54 -7.93 4.77
C ARG A 434 -14.59 -7.16 6.09
N GLY A 435 -15.00 -5.89 6.03
CA GLY A 435 -15.22 -5.01 7.17
C GLY A 435 -16.57 -4.31 7.09
N ASP A 436 -17.01 -3.75 8.19
CA ASP A 436 -18.20 -2.90 8.24
C ASP A 436 -17.77 -1.43 8.42
N ILE A 437 -18.24 -0.55 7.54
CA ILE A 437 -17.93 0.87 7.60
C ILE A 437 -18.59 1.51 8.82
N ARG A 438 -17.79 2.23 9.61
CA ARG A 438 -18.31 3.14 10.65
C ARG A 438 -19.00 4.32 9.98
N ARG A 439 -20.16 4.72 10.50
CA ARG A 439 -20.96 5.81 9.94
C ARG A 439 -21.67 6.60 11.02
N VAL A 440 -21.82 7.89 10.77
CA VAL A 440 -22.59 8.83 11.58
C VAL A 440 -23.42 9.74 10.67
N ARG A 441 -24.41 10.42 11.23
CA ARG A 441 -25.02 11.57 10.57
C ARG A 441 -24.11 12.78 10.75
N ASP A 442 -24.17 13.73 9.82
CA ASP A 442 -23.36 14.96 9.87
C ASP A 442 -23.57 15.79 11.14
N GLU A 443 -24.80 15.79 11.68
CA GLU A 443 -25.15 16.45 12.95
C GLU A 443 -24.67 15.68 14.21
N GLU A 444 -24.26 14.41 14.06
CA GLU A 444 -23.78 13.55 15.14
C GLU A 444 -22.25 13.43 15.17
N LEU A 445 -21.55 14.07 14.21
CA LEU A 445 -20.09 14.00 14.10
C LEU A 445 -19.43 14.62 15.33
N THR A 446 -18.53 13.89 15.98
CA THR A 446 -17.84 14.34 17.20
C THR A 446 -16.43 14.84 16.91
N GLU A 447 -15.86 15.63 17.84
CA GLU A 447 -14.45 16.05 17.77
C GLU A 447 -13.48 14.86 17.76
N ALA A 448 -13.83 13.76 18.45
CA ALA A 448 -13.03 12.52 18.45
C ALA A 448 -13.03 11.86 17.07
N ASP A 449 -14.16 11.82 16.36
CA ASP A 449 -14.23 11.30 14.98
C ASP A 449 -13.36 12.12 14.05
N ILE A 450 -13.36 13.46 14.16
CA ILE A 450 -12.53 14.38 13.37
C ILE A 450 -11.03 14.18 13.69
N ALA A 451 -10.70 13.96 14.96
CA ALA A 451 -9.32 13.77 15.39
C ALA A 451 -8.72 12.44 14.90
N GLU A 452 -9.51 11.37 14.93
CA GLU A 452 -9.01 10.02 14.73
C GLU A 452 -9.18 9.49 13.29
N SER A 453 -10.10 10.07 12.48
CA SER A 453 -10.54 9.45 11.22
C SER A 453 -10.45 10.39 10.03
N ASN A 454 -10.21 9.82 8.85
CA ASN A 454 -10.53 10.46 7.59
C ASN A 454 -12.05 10.54 7.44
N LEU A 455 -12.57 11.71 7.07
CA LEU A 455 -14.01 11.93 6.92
C LEU A 455 -14.45 11.71 5.47
N ILE A 456 -15.35 10.75 5.25
CA ILE A 456 -15.92 10.46 3.95
C ILE A 456 -17.33 11.05 3.92
N LEU A 457 -17.47 12.23 3.32
CA LEU A 457 -18.67 13.03 3.34
C LEU A 457 -19.54 12.76 2.11
N PHE A 458 -20.77 12.33 2.32
CA PHE A 458 -21.76 12.22 1.25
C PHE A 458 -22.77 13.36 1.35
N GLY A 459 -23.11 13.96 0.21
CA GLY A 459 -24.06 15.05 0.14
C GLY A 459 -23.59 16.24 -0.68
N ASP A 460 -24.29 17.33 -0.47
CA ASP A 460 -23.97 18.66 -1.00
C ASP A 460 -24.07 19.72 0.11
N ILE A 461 -23.86 20.99 -0.27
CA ILE A 461 -23.92 22.12 0.66
C ILE A 461 -25.33 22.31 1.30
N ASP A 462 -26.39 21.80 0.69
CA ASP A 462 -27.75 21.86 1.24
C ASP A 462 -28.02 20.73 2.24
N SER A 463 -27.54 19.53 1.92
CA SER A 463 -27.92 18.30 2.60
C SER A 463 -26.99 17.89 3.75
N ASN A 464 -25.70 18.32 3.72
CA ASN A 464 -24.68 17.94 4.71
C ASN A 464 -24.07 19.18 5.36
N SER A 465 -24.27 19.33 6.66
CA SER A 465 -23.82 20.49 7.46
C SER A 465 -22.28 20.58 7.53
N VAL A 466 -21.57 19.45 7.52
CA VAL A 466 -20.09 19.43 7.53
C VAL A 466 -19.55 19.89 6.19
N ILE A 467 -20.14 19.45 5.06
CA ILE A 467 -19.77 19.96 3.72
C ILE A 467 -19.97 21.47 3.66
N ARG A 468 -21.10 21.96 4.11
CA ARG A 468 -21.40 23.41 4.17
C ARG A 468 -20.36 24.18 4.99
N GLN A 469 -19.93 23.62 6.12
CA GLN A 469 -18.96 24.26 7.02
C GLN A 469 -17.57 24.40 6.38
N ILE A 470 -17.15 23.44 5.56
CA ILE A 470 -15.78 23.38 5.02
C ILE A 470 -15.67 23.84 3.56
N SER A 471 -16.78 23.98 2.84
CA SER A 471 -16.79 24.21 1.38
C SER A 471 -15.95 25.40 0.93
N ASP A 472 -15.95 26.49 1.68
CA ASP A 472 -15.17 27.70 1.36
C ASP A 472 -13.65 27.53 1.57
N GLN A 473 -13.23 26.44 2.19
CA GLN A 473 -11.81 26.12 2.46
C GLN A 473 -11.27 25.02 1.51
N LEU A 474 -12.12 24.48 0.65
CA LEU A 474 -11.73 23.51 -0.36
C LEU A 474 -11.34 24.20 -1.68
N PRO A 475 -10.48 23.59 -2.53
CA PRO A 475 -10.03 24.18 -3.79
C PRO A 475 -11.11 24.05 -4.88
N LEU A 476 -12.36 24.39 -4.56
CA LEU A 476 -13.48 24.38 -5.49
C LEU A 476 -14.40 25.60 -5.22
N ILE A 477 -15.12 26.01 -6.25
CA ILE A 477 -16.25 26.92 -6.13
C ILE A 477 -17.52 26.09 -6.23
N TRP A 478 -18.35 26.12 -5.19
CA TRP A 478 -19.61 25.39 -5.15
C TRP A 478 -20.74 26.31 -4.68
N ASN A 479 -21.51 26.79 -5.61
CA ASN A 479 -22.63 27.70 -5.34
C ASN A 479 -23.95 27.17 -5.92
N ASP A 480 -25.01 27.98 -5.92
CA ASP A 480 -26.35 27.56 -6.35
C ASP A 480 -26.44 27.23 -7.84
N GLU A 481 -25.54 27.70 -8.68
CA GLU A 481 -25.59 27.54 -10.13
C GLU A 481 -24.52 26.58 -10.65
N THR A 482 -23.31 26.61 -10.05
CA THR A 482 -22.13 25.97 -10.62
C THR A 482 -21.27 25.25 -9.61
N ILE A 483 -20.53 24.25 -10.12
CA ILE A 483 -19.41 23.59 -9.43
C ILE A 483 -18.19 23.79 -10.33
N GLN A 484 -17.10 24.34 -9.78
CA GLN A 484 -15.87 24.59 -10.51
C GLN A 484 -14.65 24.14 -9.73
N ILE A 485 -13.75 23.41 -10.40
CA ILE A 485 -12.42 23.01 -9.88
C ILE A 485 -11.37 23.49 -10.90
N GLY A 486 -10.48 24.40 -10.48
CA GLY A 486 -9.55 25.06 -11.40
C GLY A 486 -10.30 25.80 -12.52
N HIS A 487 -10.04 25.43 -13.78
CA HIS A 487 -10.71 26.00 -14.93
C HIS A 487 -11.90 25.17 -15.45
N HIS A 488 -12.17 24.01 -14.83
CA HIS A 488 -13.26 23.12 -15.20
C HIS A 488 -14.53 23.49 -14.44
N GLN A 489 -15.59 23.76 -15.14
CA GLN A 489 -16.89 24.15 -14.59
C GLN A 489 -18.02 23.31 -15.16
N VAL A 490 -18.97 22.95 -14.30
CA VAL A 490 -20.23 22.28 -14.68
C VAL A 490 -21.40 22.99 -14.01
N ASN A 491 -22.61 22.78 -14.54
CA ASN A 491 -23.83 23.20 -13.85
C ASN A 491 -23.99 22.41 -12.55
N ARG A 492 -24.40 23.02 -11.44
CA ARG A 492 -24.66 22.31 -10.18
C ARG A 492 -25.75 21.25 -10.35
N GLN A 493 -26.79 21.55 -11.16
CA GLN A 493 -27.89 20.62 -11.37
C GLN A 493 -27.42 19.35 -12.09
N GLY A 494 -27.70 18.18 -11.53
CA GLY A 494 -27.31 16.87 -12.06
C GLY A 494 -25.83 16.53 -11.96
N HIS A 495 -25.03 17.32 -11.23
CA HIS A 495 -23.60 17.09 -11.07
C HIS A 495 -23.17 17.08 -9.62
N VAL A 496 -22.12 16.32 -9.32
CA VAL A 496 -21.48 16.27 -8.01
C VAL A 496 -19.97 16.42 -8.14
N PRO A 497 -19.31 17.11 -7.19
CA PRO A 497 -17.87 17.04 -7.06
C PRO A 497 -17.49 15.80 -6.26
N VAL A 498 -16.45 15.12 -6.70
CA VAL A 498 -15.76 14.06 -5.99
C VAL A 498 -14.33 14.52 -5.75
N MET A 499 -13.81 14.38 -4.54
CA MET A 499 -12.51 14.97 -4.20
C MET A 499 -11.91 14.33 -2.95
N ILE A 500 -10.58 14.19 -2.92
CA ILE A 500 -9.81 14.01 -1.69
C ILE A 500 -9.04 15.30 -1.39
N TYR A 501 -8.99 15.68 -0.13
CA TYR A 501 -8.28 16.88 0.30
C TYR A 501 -7.84 16.78 1.77
N PRO A 502 -6.77 17.46 2.22
CA PRO A 502 -6.50 17.59 3.65
C PRO A 502 -7.68 18.25 4.37
N ASN A 503 -8.17 17.61 5.42
CA ASN A 503 -9.39 18.03 6.10
C ASN A 503 -9.22 19.43 6.74
N PRO A 504 -10.01 20.44 6.35
CA PRO A 504 -9.94 21.77 6.96
C PRO A 504 -10.15 21.77 8.49
N LEU A 505 -10.88 20.77 9.02
CA LEU A 505 -11.11 20.62 10.46
C LEU A 505 -9.95 19.91 11.18
N ASN A 506 -9.10 19.18 10.45
CA ASN A 506 -7.91 18.49 10.97
C ASN A 506 -6.93 18.18 9.83
N ARG A 507 -5.96 19.06 9.60
CA ARG A 507 -5.02 18.98 8.48
C ARG A 507 -4.11 17.74 8.47
N SER A 508 -4.11 16.92 9.52
CA SER A 508 -3.40 15.63 9.56
C SER A 508 -4.24 14.45 9.04
N ARG A 509 -5.45 14.72 8.58
CA ARG A 509 -6.41 13.74 8.07
C ARG A 509 -6.97 14.19 6.73
N TYR A 510 -7.59 13.25 6.01
CA TYR A 510 -8.31 13.57 4.79
C TYR A 510 -9.78 13.92 5.03
N VAL A 511 -10.32 14.70 4.12
CA VAL A 511 -11.73 14.70 3.78
C VAL A 511 -11.88 14.17 2.35
N VAL A 512 -12.86 13.29 2.15
CA VAL A 512 -13.29 12.85 0.81
C VAL A 512 -14.73 13.27 0.60
N LEU A 513 -14.99 13.93 -0.53
CA LEU A 513 -16.35 14.28 -0.95
C LEU A 513 -16.89 13.21 -1.90
N ASN A 514 -18.07 12.69 -1.61
CA ASN A 514 -18.94 11.93 -2.52
C ASN A 514 -18.28 10.73 -3.21
N SER A 515 -17.36 10.06 -2.56
CA SER A 515 -16.76 8.83 -3.08
C SER A 515 -16.66 7.77 -2.01
N GLY A 516 -16.93 6.55 -2.39
CA GLY A 516 -16.38 5.38 -1.72
C GLY A 516 -15.04 5.01 -2.33
N PHE A 517 -14.65 3.75 -2.14
CA PHE A 517 -13.52 3.13 -2.80
C PHE A 517 -13.77 3.08 -4.32
N THR A 518 -12.78 3.40 -5.16
CA THR A 518 -13.06 3.81 -6.55
C THR A 518 -13.20 2.68 -7.56
N PHE A 519 -12.54 1.52 -7.40
CA PHE A 519 -12.83 0.40 -8.29
C PHE A 519 -14.16 -0.29 -7.93
N ARG A 520 -14.84 -0.89 -8.93
CA ARG A 520 -16.21 -1.36 -8.80
C ARG A 520 -16.36 -2.84 -9.19
N GLU A 521 -17.60 -3.33 -9.27
CA GLU A 521 -17.92 -4.75 -9.50
C GLU A 521 -17.34 -5.31 -10.79
N TYR A 522 -17.26 -4.50 -11.84
CA TYR A 522 -16.64 -4.92 -13.10
C TYR A 522 -15.17 -5.33 -12.92
N ASP A 523 -14.47 -4.68 -12.00
CA ASP A 523 -13.07 -4.95 -11.72
C ASP A 523 -12.85 -6.26 -10.95
N TYR A 524 -13.94 -6.90 -10.45
CA TYR A 524 -13.84 -8.25 -9.85
C TYR A 524 -13.53 -9.35 -10.86
N LEU A 525 -13.69 -9.10 -12.14
CA LEU A 525 -13.37 -10.04 -13.21
C LEU A 525 -11.89 -10.46 -13.18
N ASN A 526 -11.00 -9.55 -12.74
CA ASN A 526 -9.57 -9.81 -12.66
C ASN A 526 -8.90 -8.91 -11.62
N ASN A 527 -8.04 -9.49 -10.76
CA ASN A 527 -7.32 -8.71 -9.72
C ASN A 527 -6.40 -7.62 -10.30
N ALA A 528 -5.90 -7.78 -11.53
CA ALA A 528 -5.10 -6.74 -12.19
C ALA A 528 -5.90 -5.45 -12.45
N ARG A 529 -7.23 -5.55 -12.67
CA ARG A 529 -8.12 -4.39 -12.84
C ARG A 529 -8.35 -3.60 -11.56
N GLN A 530 -8.07 -4.21 -10.41
CA GLN A 530 -8.27 -3.59 -9.09
C GLN A 530 -7.15 -2.58 -8.82
N THR A 531 -7.28 -1.43 -9.46
CA THR A 531 -6.44 -0.24 -9.35
C THR A 531 -7.34 0.96 -9.09
N PRO A 532 -6.83 2.08 -8.55
CA PRO A 532 -7.63 3.29 -8.42
C PRO A 532 -8.26 3.70 -9.77
N LYS A 533 -9.52 4.14 -9.75
CA LYS A 533 -10.29 4.53 -10.94
C LYS A 533 -10.56 6.02 -11.02
N LEU A 534 -10.34 6.76 -9.94
CA LEU A 534 -10.41 8.20 -9.91
C LEU A 534 -9.12 8.77 -9.30
N PRO A 535 -8.65 9.92 -9.80
CA PRO A 535 -7.47 10.61 -9.27
C PRO A 535 -7.81 11.38 -7.97
N ASP A 536 -7.29 12.60 -7.79
CA ASP A 536 -7.56 13.37 -6.58
C ASP A 536 -8.92 14.05 -6.59
N TRP A 537 -9.45 14.37 -7.79
CA TRP A 537 -10.78 14.96 -7.93
C TRP A 537 -11.46 14.60 -9.26
N ALA A 538 -12.79 14.68 -9.28
CA ALA A 538 -13.61 14.53 -10.47
C ALA A 538 -14.89 15.38 -10.37
N LEU A 539 -15.43 15.77 -11.53
CA LEU A 539 -16.78 16.30 -11.71
C LEU A 539 -17.61 15.25 -12.43
N ILE A 540 -18.70 14.81 -11.80
CA ILE A 540 -19.50 13.67 -12.27
C ILE A 540 -20.92 14.10 -12.56
N ASP A 541 -21.41 13.79 -13.79
CA ASP A 541 -22.84 13.85 -14.15
C ASP A 541 -23.52 12.59 -13.60
N VAL A 542 -24.50 12.83 -12.73
CA VAL A 542 -25.25 11.78 -12.02
C VAL A 542 -26.69 11.60 -12.53
N THR A 543 -27.07 12.29 -13.61
CA THR A 543 -28.41 12.24 -14.17
C THR A 543 -28.84 10.86 -14.65
N ASN A 544 -27.88 10.02 -15.07
CA ASN A 544 -28.11 8.63 -15.51
C ASN A 544 -27.83 7.59 -14.41
N GLY A 545 -27.51 8.03 -13.19
CA GLY A 545 -27.22 7.17 -12.06
C GLY A 545 -25.86 6.45 -12.15
N ALA A 546 -25.57 5.66 -11.12
CA ALA A 546 -24.37 4.86 -11.02
C ALA A 546 -24.53 3.48 -11.69
N THR A 547 -23.41 2.86 -12.12
CA THR A 547 -23.37 1.53 -12.74
C THR A 547 -22.34 0.64 -12.04
N SER A 548 -22.22 -0.64 -12.45
CA SER A 548 -21.16 -1.54 -11.97
C SER A 548 -19.75 -1.15 -12.42
N GLN A 549 -19.62 -0.18 -13.33
CA GLN A 549 -18.34 0.28 -13.88
C GLN A 549 -17.98 1.71 -13.43
N THR A 550 -18.96 2.56 -13.17
CA THR A 550 -18.74 3.98 -12.90
C THR A 550 -19.76 4.54 -11.90
N PRO A 551 -19.38 5.49 -11.04
CA PRO A 551 -20.30 6.19 -10.15
C PRO A 551 -21.28 7.13 -10.87
N GLY A 552 -21.09 7.34 -12.16
CA GLY A 552 -21.81 8.24 -13.06
C GLY A 552 -20.92 8.55 -14.25
N LYS A 553 -21.28 9.52 -15.08
CA LYS A 553 -20.43 9.94 -16.19
C LYS A 553 -19.39 10.94 -15.69
N VAL A 554 -18.12 10.53 -15.66
CA VAL A 554 -17.01 11.44 -15.35
C VAL A 554 -16.88 12.47 -16.49
N ILE A 555 -17.07 13.74 -16.16
CA ILE A 555 -16.95 14.86 -17.11
C ILE A 555 -15.52 15.38 -17.14
N HIS A 556 -14.96 15.61 -15.95
CA HIS A 556 -13.57 16.00 -15.75
C HIS A 556 -13.01 15.26 -14.56
N ALA A 557 -11.73 14.91 -14.60
CA ALA A 557 -10.99 14.35 -13.48
C ALA A 557 -9.50 14.62 -13.66
N ASP A 558 -8.81 14.94 -12.57
CA ASP A 558 -7.37 15.18 -12.57
C ASP A 558 -6.77 15.10 -11.16
N PHE A 559 -5.46 15.27 -11.08
CA PHE A 559 -4.70 15.36 -9.83
C PHE A 559 -4.62 16.81 -9.34
N PHE A 560 -4.39 16.98 -8.05
CA PHE A 560 -3.89 18.22 -7.51
C PHE A 560 -2.35 18.30 -7.63
N GLY A 561 -1.82 19.52 -7.70
CA GLY A 561 -0.40 19.77 -7.54
C GLY A 561 0.11 19.44 -6.12
N GLU A 562 1.42 19.59 -5.91
CA GLU A 562 2.05 19.33 -4.61
C GLU A 562 1.55 20.26 -3.50
N ASP A 563 0.94 21.39 -3.88
CA ASP A 563 0.32 22.39 -3.01
C ASP A 563 -1.20 22.15 -2.77
N TRP A 564 -1.71 21.00 -3.19
CA TRP A 564 -3.13 20.66 -3.16
C TRP A 564 -4.04 21.64 -3.95
N LEU A 565 -3.49 22.38 -4.88
CA LEU A 565 -4.27 23.20 -5.81
C LEU A 565 -4.47 22.48 -7.15
N PRO A 566 -5.55 22.80 -7.90
CA PRO A 566 -5.74 22.30 -9.24
C PRO A 566 -4.55 22.62 -10.15
N LEU A 567 -4.11 21.64 -10.94
CA LEU A 567 -3.03 21.84 -11.89
C LEU A 567 -3.39 22.97 -12.87
N LYS A 568 -2.44 23.85 -13.17
CA LYS A 568 -2.60 24.89 -14.18
C LYS A 568 -2.64 24.22 -15.55
N SER A 569 -3.56 24.64 -16.41
CA SER A 569 -3.55 24.22 -17.83
C SER A 569 -2.20 24.57 -18.46
N GLU A 570 -1.54 23.59 -19.07
CA GLU A 570 -0.36 23.83 -19.93
C GLU A 570 -0.68 24.71 -21.13
#